data_e0fedb0ac39c75f8f86482e9143f761a
#
_entry.id   e0fedb0ac39c75f8f86482e9143f761a
#
_cell.length_a   1.000
_cell.length_b   1.000
_cell.length_c   1.000
_cell.angle_alpha   90.00
_cell.angle_beta   90.00
_cell.angle_gamma   90.00
#
_symmetry.space_group_name_H-M   'P 1'
#
loop_
_entity.id
_entity.type
_entity.pdbx_description
1 polymer ?
#
loop_
_entity_poly.entity_id
_entity_poly.type
_entity_poly.pdbx_seq_one_letter_code
_entity_poly.pdbx_strand_id
1 'polypeptide(L)'
;MIALLASFLISTNATARELVVNCRTMIPANVELSGRIVLRNRKGIPQAEHAYVLARSNSVTRLTIDGQSLEAPSSNHPITQSPNHPICNTDVTWSDLTLDYLWWDDFSFDAERERESVHGQSCAVVVLKKGARLVRVWVDRKTGAMMQAEEYEGEKPVRRLWGTRIKKFGERWMANVLEVETVGSGHRTKITVEEMK
;
A
#
# COMPACT_ATOMS: atom_id res chain seq x y z
N MET A 1 -3.42 2.46 1.74
CA MET A 1 -3.38 3.94 1.90
C MET A 1 -2.14 4.44 1.18
N ILE A 2 -2.25 4.66 -0.12
CA ILE A 2 -1.13 5.09 -0.96
C ILE A 2 -1.18 6.59 -1.12
N ALA A 3 -0.16 7.19 -0.61
CA ALA A 3 0.52 8.46 -0.89
C ALA A 3 -0.31 9.74 -1.12
N LEU A 4 -0.07 10.62 -0.17
CA LEU A 4 -0.21 12.06 -0.31
C LEU A 4 0.72 12.57 -1.42
N LEU A 5 0.19 13.28 -2.38
CA LEU A 5 0.96 14.19 -3.22
C LEU A 5 1.15 15.53 -2.47
N ALA A 6 2.07 15.56 -1.52
CA ALA A 6 2.71 16.83 -1.15
C ALA A 6 3.77 17.08 -2.21
N SER A 7 3.71 18.24 -2.88
CA SER A 7 4.69 18.61 -3.92
C SER A 7 6.04 18.94 -3.27
N PHE A 8 6.75 17.93 -2.80
CA PHE A 8 8.18 18.05 -2.52
C PHE A 8 8.92 17.67 -3.80
N LEU A 9 9.63 18.63 -4.38
CA LEU A 9 10.61 18.33 -5.42
C LEU A 9 11.69 17.48 -4.75
N ILE A 10 11.68 16.19 -5.04
CA ILE A 10 12.75 15.29 -4.60
C ILE A 10 13.99 15.59 -5.41
N SER A 11 15.11 15.70 -4.73
CA SER A 11 16.42 15.79 -5.40
C SER A 11 16.59 14.62 -6.37
N THR A 12 17.10 14.87 -7.56
CA THR A 12 17.40 13.84 -8.56
C THR A 12 18.39 12.77 -8.05
N ASN A 13 19.05 13.03 -6.91
CA ASN A 13 20.03 12.16 -6.24
C ASN A 13 19.52 11.66 -4.88
N ALA A 14 18.21 11.57 -4.66
CA ALA A 14 17.67 11.07 -3.40
C ALA A 14 18.15 9.63 -3.11
N THR A 15 18.54 9.38 -1.88
CA THR A 15 18.95 8.05 -1.41
C THR A 15 17.73 7.14 -1.21
N ALA A 16 17.92 5.82 -1.17
CA ALA A 16 16.84 4.87 -0.85
C ALA A 16 16.18 5.21 0.51
N ARG A 17 16.99 5.66 1.49
CA ARG A 17 16.48 6.10 2.81
C ARG A 17 15.53 7.29 2.69
N GLU A 18 15.91 8.32 1.96
CA GLU A 18 15.08 9.51 1.77
C GLU A 18 13.76 9.16 1.09
N LEU A 19 13.77 8.29 0.08
CA LEU A 19 12.55 7.84 -0.59
C LEU A 19 11.62 7.09 0.36
N VAL A 20 12.13 6.16 1.15
CA VAL A 20 11.32 5.41 2.14
C VAL A 20 10.77 6.35 3.22
N VAL A 21 11.59 7.27 3.74
CA VAL A 21 11.14 8.27 4.72
C VAL A 21 10.05 9.14 4.13
N ASN A 22 10.18 9.60 2.89
CA ASN A 22 9.13 10.38 2.22
C ASN A 22 7.83 9.58 2.10
N CYS A 23 7.88 8.31 1.70
CA CYS A 23 6.68 7.47 1.68
C CYS A 23 6.02 7.38 3.06
N ARG A 24 6.79 7.25 4.14
CA ARG A 24 6.27 7.24 5.54
C ARG A 24 5.57 8.55 5.90
N THR A 25 6.16 9.70 5.56
CA THR A 25 5.59 11.02 5.89
C THR A 25 4.28 11.30 5.16
N MET A 26 4.06 10.63 4.03
CA MET A 26 2.82 10.75 3.28
C MET A 26 1.65 9.98 3.91
N ILE A 27 1.92 9.05 4.82
CA ILE A 27 0.89 8.28 5.51
C ILE A 27 0.38 9.09 6.71
N PRO A 28 -0.89 9.49 6.74
CA PRO A 28 -1.42 10.25 7.87
C PRO A 28 -1.33 9.45 9.17
N ALA A 29 -0.86 10.10 10.24
CA ALA A 29 -0.81 9.49 11.56
C ALA A 29 -2.22 9.25 12.13
N ASN A 30 -3.14 10.19 11.86
CA ASN A 30 -4.53 10.09 12.24
C ASN A 30 -5.40 10.32 11.00
N VAL A 31 -6.27 9.36 10.69
CA VAL A 31 -7.18 9.43 9.55
C VAL A 31 -8.30 8.40 9.72
N GLU A 32 -9.47 8.75 9.27
CA GLU A 32 -10.56 7.81 9.02
C GLU A 32 -10.88 7.80 7.53
N LEU A 33 -10.85 6.61 6.93
CA LEU A 33 -11.19 6.38 5.53
C LEU A 33 -12.42 5.47 5.49
N SER A 34 -13.37 5.78 4.64
CA SER A 34 -14.50 4.90 4.37
C SER A 34 -14.70 4.67 2.88
N GLY A 35 -15.32 3.54 2.55
CA GLY A 35 -15.56 3.19 1.17
C GLY A 35 -15.91 1.72 0.98
N ARG A 36 -15.50 1.15 -0.15
CA ARG A 36 -15.84 -0.22 -0.54
C ARG A 36 -14.64 -1.06 -0.92
N ILE A 37 -14.70 -2.34 -0.55
CA ILE A 37 -13.79 -3.39 -0.97
C ILE A 37 -14.57 -4.34 -1.89
N VAL A 38 -14.10 -4.52 -3.13
CA VAL A 38 -14.77 -5.34 -4.13
C VAL A 38 -13.82 -6.42 -4.63
N LEU A 39 -14.10 -7.67 -4.31
CA LEU A 39 -13.40 -8.82 -4.88
C LEU A 39 -13.91 -9.07 -6.30
N ARG A 40 -13.00 -9.24 -7.27
CA ARG A 40 -13.31 -9.50 -8.67
C ARG A 40 -12.58 -10.72 -9.18
N ASN A 41 -13.21 -11.47 -10.06
CA ASN A 41 -12.55 -12.56 -10.77
C ASN A 41 -11.67 -12.06 -11.92
N ARG A 42 -10.99 -12.97 -12.65
CA ARG A 42 -10.13 -12.64 -13.82
C ARG A 42 -10.83 -11.84 -14.90
N LYS A 43 -12.16 -11.98 -15.04
CA LYS A 43 -12.96 -11.25 -16.03
C LYS A 43 -13.40 -9.86 -15.51
N GLY A 44 -12.98 -9.47 -14.31
CA GLY A 44 -13.37 -8.21 -13.68
C GLY A 44 -14.80 -8.22 -13.09
N ILE A 45 -15.47 -9.37 -13.06
CA ILE A 45 -16.83 -9.50 -12.53
C ILE A 45 -16.77 -9.51 -11.00
N PRO A 46 -17.55 -8.65 -10.29
CA PRO A 46 -17.63 -8.66 -8.84
C PRO A 46 -18.10 -10.02 -8.32
N GLN A 47 -17.45 -10.53 -7.28
CA GLN A 47 -17.79 -11.76 -6.56
C GLN A 47 -18.28 -11.47 -5.15
N ALA A 48 -17.72 -10.44 -4.51
CA ALA A 48 -18.11 -9.96 -3.21
C ALA A 48 -17.88 -8.45 -3.11
N GLU A 49 -18.70 -7.78 -2.32
CA GLU A 49 -18.55 -6.35 -2.02
C GLU A 49 -18.82 -6.12 -0.55
N HIS A 50 -17.95 -5.34 0.11
CA HIS A 50 -17.99 -5.04 1.53
C HIS A 50 -17.83 -3.53 1.74
N ALA A 51 -18.64 -2.95 2.61
CA ALA A 51 -18.41 -1.62 3.12
C ALA A 51 -17.31 -1.67 4.20
N TYR A 52 -16.42 -0.68 4.21
CA TYR A 52 -15.37 -0.61 5.21
C TYR A 52 -15.21 0.80 5.80
N VAL A 53 -14.72 0.82 7.03
CA VAL A 53 -14.15 2.00 7.69
C VAL A 53 -12.77 1.61 8.21
N LEU A 54 -11.74 2.34 7.79
CA LEU A 54 -10.37 2.21 8.28
C LEU A 54 -10.04 3.44 9.11
N ALA A 55 -9.95 3.29 10.40
CA ALA A 55 -9.49 4.33 11.32
C ALA A 55 -8.04 4.05 11.71
N ARG A 56 -7.17 5.02 11.52
CA ARG A 56 -5.77 4.96 11.92
C ARG A 56 -5.49 6.05 12.96
N SER A 57 -4.81 5.64 14.02
CA SER A 57 -4.19 6.53 15.00
C SER A 57 -2.69 6.24 15.07
N ASN A 58 -1.94 7.00 15.88
CA ASN A 58 -0.51 6.79 16.05
C ASN A 58 -0.14 5.37 16.53
N SER A 59 -1.03 4.70 17.24
CA SER A 59 -0.76 3.40 17.88
C SER A 59 -1.56 2.23 17.31
N VAL A 60 -2.74 2.50 16.76
CA VAL A 60 -3.68 1.43 16.34
C VAL A 60 -4.29 1.75 14.99
N THR A 61 -4.36 0.74 14.14
CA THR A 61 -5.20 0.72 12.92
C THR A 61 -6.37 -0.20 13.17
N ARG A 62 -7.58 0.35 13.09
CA ARG A 62 -8.85 -0.38 13.20
C ARG A 62 -9.50 -0.47 11.84
N LEU A 63 -9.89 -1.66 11.44
CA LEU A 63 -10.67 -1.92 10.24
C LEU A 63 -12.03 -2.46 10.65
N THR A 64 -13.09 -1.79 10.24
CA THR A 64 -14.47 -2.29 10.37
C THR A 64 -14.95 -2.67 8.99
N ILE A 65 -15.37 -3.92 8.80
CA ILE A 65 -15.97 -4.44 7.56
C ILE A 65 -17.33 -5.03 7.92
N ASP A 66 -18.41 -4.57 7.26
CA ASP A 66 -19.77 -5.03 7.46
C ASP A 66 -20.18 -5.07 8.96
N GLY A 67 -19.70 -4.10 9.74
CA GLY A 67 -19.97 -3.98 11.17
C GLY A 67 -19.07 -4.81 12.09
N GLN A 68 -18.17 -5.64 11.57
CA GLN A 68 -17.17 -6.37 12.35
C GLN A 68 -15.86 -5.59 12.42
N SER A 69 -15.35 -5.36 13.62
CA SER A 69 -14.12 -4.61 13.84
C SER A 69 -12.93 -5.53 14.09
N LEU A 70 -11.82 -5.24 13.40
CA LEU A 70 -10.52 -5.86 13.54
C LEU A 70 -9.49 -4.78 13.85
N GLU A 71 -8.51 -5.07 14.68
CA GLU A 71 -7.46 -4.11 15.07
C GLU A 71 -6.07 -4.68 14.86
N ALA A 72 -5.15 -3.81 14.45
CA ALA A 72 -3.72 -4.10 14.43
C ALA A 72 -2.92 -2.86 14.88
N PRO A 73 -1.73 -3.04 15.47
CA PRO A 73 -0.83 -1.93 15.77
C PRO A 73 -0.54 -1.10 14.51
N SER A 74 -0.58 0.24 14.60
CA SER A 74 -0.13 1.13 13.55
C SER A 74 1.38 1.27 13.64
N SER A 75 2.13 0.78 12.65
CA SER A 75 3.58 0.90 12.52
C SER A 75 4.45 0.36 13.68
N ASN A 76 5.66 -0.09 13.39
CA ASN A 76 6.76 -0.49 14.31
C ASN A 76 6.48 -1.57 15.38
N HIS A 77 5.24 -1.92 15.67
CA HIS A 77 4.93 -3.03 16.57
C HIS A 77 4.71 -4.31 15.76
N PRO A 78 5.19 -5.46 16.26
CA PRO A 78 4.91 -6.74 15.63
C PRO A 78 3.40 -6.95 15.60
N ILE A 79 2.85 -7.12 14.40
CA ILE A 79 1.45 -7.50 14.21
C ILE A 79 1.30 -8.90 14.81
N THR A 80 0.46 -9.04 15.83
CA THR A 80 0.24 -10.33 16.54
C THR A 80 -0.50 -11.35 15.66
N GLN A 81 -1.21 -10.88 14.64
CA GLN A 81 -1.76 -11.73 13.58
C GLN A 81 -0.77 -11.80 12.43
N SER A 82 -0.78 -12.90 11.66
CA SER A 82 0.04 -13.00 10.45
C SER A 82 -0.25 -11.78 9.55
N PRO A 83 0.72 -10.93 9.23
CA PRO A 83 0.50 -9.70 8.45
C PRO A 83 -0.06 -10.00 7.05
N ASN A 84 0.14 -11.21 6.57
CA ASN A 84 -0.25 -11.67 5.23
C ASN A 84 -1.52 -12.54 5.24
N HIS A 85 -2.26 -12.61 6.37
CA HIS A 85 -3.53 -13.33 6.37
C HIS A 85 -4.60 -12.51 5.63
N PRO A 86 -5.30 -13.11 4.62
CA PRO A 86 -6.37 -12.44 3.89
C PRO A 86 -7.51 -12.00 4.81
N ILE A 87 -8.00 -10.79 4.61
CA ILE A 87 -9.11 -10.21 5.37
C ILE A 87 -10.42 -10.46 4.61
N CYS A 88 -11.41 -11.03 5.28
CA CYS A 88 -12.76 -11.29 4.74
C CYS A 88 -12.76 -12.04 3.39
N ASN A 89 -11.89 -13.04 3.25
CA ASN A 89 -11.73 -13.82 2.00
C ASN A 89 -11.42 -12.95 0.75
N THR A 90 -10.83 -11.79 0.93
CA THR A 90 -10.34 -10.92 -0.14
C THR A 90 -8.83 -11.11 -0.33
N ASP A 91 -8.23 -10.43 -1.33
CA ASP A 91 -6.77 -10.40 -1.44
C ASP A 91 -6.10 -9.43 -0.45
N VAL A 92 -6.89 -8.60 0.24
CA VAL A 92 -6.37 -7.58 1.18
C VAL A 92 -5.85 -8.21 2.45
N THR A 93 -4.69 -7.76 2.89
CA THR A 93 -4.05 -8.17 4.16
C THR A 93 -3.79 -6.96 5.05
N TRP A 94 -3.40 -7.21 6.30
CA TRP A 94 -2.96 -6.14 7.19
C TRP A 94 -1.71 -5.42 6.66
N SER A 95 -0.79 -6.15 6.00
CA SER A 95 0.39 -5.54 5.37
C SER A 95 0.00 -4.51 4.30
N ASP A 96 -1.06 -4.77 3.52
CA ASP A 96 -1.55 -3.83 2.51
C ASP A 96 -2.18 -2.57 3.15
N LEU A 97 -2.85 -2.70 4.29
CA LEU A 97 -3.53 -1.59 4.97
C LEU A 97 -2.57 -0.75 5.81
N THR A 98 -1.61 -1.36 6.46
CA THR A 98 -0.67 -0.68 7.36
C THR A 98 0.60 -0.25 6.65
N LEU A 99 0.94 -0.88 5.51
CA LEU A 99 2.19 -0.71 4.76
C LEU A 99 3.41 -0.94 5.68
N ASP A 100 3.33 -1.97 6.55
CA ASP A 100 4.31 -2.26 7.61
C ASP A 100 5.74 -2.37 7.08
N TYR A 101 5.91 -2.85 5.85
CA TYR A 101 7.20 -2.97 5.19
C TYR A 101 7.92 -1.63 5.03
N LEU A 102 7.23 -0.51 4.95
CA LEU A 102 7.88 0.81 4.88
C LEU A 102 8.67 1.15 6.16
N TRP A 103 8.40 0.51 7.29
CA TRP A 103 9.10 0.70 8.58
C TRP A 103 10.21 -0.33 8.83
N TRP A 104 10.52 -1.20 7.87
CA TRP A 104 11.67 -2.09 7.99
C TRP A 104 12.97 -1.30 7.86
N ASP A 105 14.05 -1.80 8.48
CA ASP A 105 15.33 -1.09 8.54
C ASP A 105 16.29 -1.48 7.40
N ASP A 106 16.11 -2.67 6.83
CA ASP A 106 16.94 -3.16 5.71
C ASP A 106 16.30 -2.78 4.38
N PHE A 107 16.89 -1.79 3.72
CA PHE A 107 16.44 -1.33 2.40
C PHE A 107 17.58 -0.78 1.54
N SER A 108 17.48 -0.99 0.24
CA SER A 108 18.44 -0.55 -0.78
C SER A 108 17.74 -0.27 -2.09
N PHE A 109 18.40 0.42 -3.02
CA PHE A 109 17.94 0.45 -4.40
C PHE A 109 18.04 -0.94 -5.04
N ASP A 110 17.08 -1.25 -5.94
CA ASP A 110 17.18 -2.41 -6.82
C ASP A 110 18.09 -2.05 -8.01
N ALA A 111 19.33 -2.55 -7.98
CA ALA A 111 20.33 -2.24 -9.01
C ALA A 111 19.95 -2.77 -10.42
N GLU A 112 19.07 -3.79 -10.48
CA GLU A 112 18.61 -4.37 -11.75
C GLU A 112 17.43 -3.59 -12.37
N ARG A 113 16.80 -2.71 -11.59
CA ARG A 113 15.54 -2.02 -11.92
C ARG A 113 15.63 -0.50 -11.79
N GLU A 114 16.74 0.08 -12.24
CA GLU A 114 17.00 1.52 -12.07
C GLU A 114 16.03 2.45 -12.81
N ARG A 115 15.40 1.96 -13.89
CA ARG A 115 14.55 2.77 -14.78
C ARG A 115 13.26 2.07 -15.10
N GLU A 116 12.38 1.99 -14.12
CA GLU A 116 11.05 1.47 -14.34
C GLU A 116 9.99 2.59 -14.31
N SER A 117 8.83 2.31 -14.89
CA SER A 117 7.71 3.22 -14.86
C SER A 117 6.43 2.51 -14.43
N VAL A 118 5.62 3.19 -13.62
CA VAL A 118 4.29 2.72 -13.21
C VAL A 118 3.29 3.78 -13.64
N HIS A 119 2.30 3.40 -14.44
CA HIS A 119 1.30 4.32 -15.01
C HIS A 119 1.90 5.56 -15.69
N GLY A 120 3.04 5.37 -16.38
CA GLY A 120 3.73 6.45 -17.10
C GLY A 120 4.58 7.37 -16.21
N GLN A 121 4.65 7.15 -14.90
CA GLN A 121 5.53 7.88 -13.98
C GLN A 121 6.86 7.14 -13.82
N SER A 122 7.97 7.87 -13.95
CA SER A 122 9.32 7.32 -13.74
C SER A 122 9.52 7.04 -12.26
N CYS A 123 9.83 5.78 -11.92
CA CYS A 123 9.99 5.32 -10.55
C CYS A 123 11.42 4.93 -10.23
N ALA A 124 11.80 5.12 -8.98
CA ALA A 124 12.90 4.40 -8.35
C ALA A 124 12.34 3.14 -7.70
N VAL A 125 13.06 2.03 -7.80
CA VAL A 125 12.67 0.78 -7.14
C VAL A 125 13.53 0.59 -5.91
N VAL A 126 12.87 0.47 -4.75
CA VAL A 126 13.51 0.21 -3.46
C VAL A 126 13.14 -1.20 -3.01
N VAL A 127 14.12 -1.99 -2.65
CA VAL A 127 13.97 -3.31 -2.04
C VAL A 127 13.98 -3.15 -0.53
N LEU A 128 12.97 -3.71 0.15
CA LEU A 128 12.85 -3.75 1.60
C LEU A 128 12.88 -5.21 2.05
N LYS A 129 13.63 -5.51 3.10
CA LYS A 129 13.80 -6.89 3.60
C LYS A 129 13.56 -6.96 5.10
N LYS A 130 12.94 -8.07 5.53
CA LYS A 130 12.79 -8.44 6.95
C LYS A 130 12.70 -9.95 7.09
N GLY A 131 13.78 -10.57 7.58
CA GLY A 131 13.88 -12.04 7.59
C GLY A 131 13.80 -12.61 6.19
N ALA A 132 12.85 -13.52 5.95
CA ALA A 132 12.62 -14.13 4.64
C ALA A 132 11.69 -13.28 3.72
N ARG A 133 11.08 -12.22 4.23
CA ARG A 133 10.19 -11.37 3.44
C ARG A 133 10.98 -10.35 2.63
N LEU A 134 10.61 -10.19 1.38
CA LEU A 134 11.15 -9.19 0.46
C LEU A 134 9.99 -8.45 -0.20
N VAL A 135 10.02 -7.12 -0.13
CA VAL A 135 9.06 -6.24 -0.80
C VAL A 135 9.81 -5.26 -1.70
N ARG A 136 9.41 -5.16 -2.97
CA ARG A 136 9.84 -4.10 -3.87
C ARG A 136 8.80 -2.99 -3.88
N VAL A 137 9.25 -1.76 -3.78
CA VAL A 137 8.39 -0.57 -3.79
C VAL A 137 8.83 0.36 -4.90
N TRP A 138 7.90 0.71 -5.77
CA TRP A 138 8.10 1.70 -6.84
C TRP A 138 7.71 3.07 -6.31
N VAL A 139 8.66 3.96 -6.24
CA VAL A 139 8.49 5.33 -5.74
C VAL A 139 8.65 6.32 -6.89
N ASP A 140 7.65 7.12 -7.17
CA ASP A 140 7.70 8.17 -8.19
C ASP A 140 8.85 9.14 -7.88
N ARG A 141 9.78 9.28 -8.81
CA ARG A 141 10.98 10.12 -8.65
C ARG A 141 10.67 11.61 -8.50
N LYS A 142 9.51 12.06 -9.00
CA LYS A 142 9.11 13.46 -8.96
C LYS A 142 8.44 13.83 -7.64
N THR A 143 7.56 12.98 -7.15
CA THR A 143 6.70 13.29 -6.01
C THR A 143 7.07 12.53 -4.74
N GLY A 144 7.84 11.42 -4.85
CA GLY A 144 8.13 10.50 -3.75
C GLY A 144 6.93 9.63 -3.35
N ALA A 145 5.89 9.64 -4.13
CA ALA A 145 4.73 8.82 -3.87
C ALA A 145 5.02 7.34 -4.17
N MET A 146 4.59 6.45 -3.28
CA MET A 146 4.57 5.02 -3.57
C MET A 146 3.49 4.73 -4.61
N MET A 147 3.89 4.21 -5.76
CA MET A 147 3.01 3.89 -6.88
C MET A 147 2.57 2.42 -6.86
N GLN A 148 3.47 1.53 -6.46
CA GLN A 148 3.27 0.08 -6.45
C GLN A 148 4.13 -0.55 -5.37
N ALA A 149 3.68 -1.67 -4.84
CA ALA A 149 4.48 -2.58 -4.02
C ALA A 149 4.26 -4.03 -4.49
N GLU A 150 5.30 -4.83 -4.47
CA GLU A 150 5.23 -6.27 -4.75
C GLU A 150 5.97 -7.04 -3.66
N GLU A 151 5.32 -8.05 -3.08
CA GLU A 151 5.96 -9.01 -2.17
C GLU A 151 6.44 -10.24 -2.94
N TYR A 152 7.60 -10.74 -2.57
CA TYR A 152 8.28 -11.85 -3.25
C TYR A 152 8.52 -13.02 -2.31
N GLU A 153 8.37 -14.22 -2.84
CA GLU A 153 8.90 -15.47 -2.30
C GLU A 153 10.01 -15.98 -3.23
N GLY A 154 11.26 -15.87 -2.78
CA GLY A 154 12.41 -16.04 -3.65
C GLY A 154 12.40 -15.01 -4.78
N GLU A 155 12.41 -15.48 -6.02
CA GLU A 155 12.40 -14.62 -7.22
C GLU A 155 10.99 -14.34 -7.78
N LYS A 156 9.96 -14.95 -7.22
CA LYS A 156 8.60 -14.87 -7.75
C LYS A 156 7.76 -13.86 -6.97
N PRO A 157 7.11 -12.90 -7.66
CA PRO A 157 6.13 -12.05 -7.01
C PRO A 157 4.92 -12.90 -6.61
N VAL A 158 4.51 -12.78 -5.36
CA VAL A 158 3.33 -13.49 -4.81
C VAL A 158 2.17 -12.55 -4.54
N ARG A 159 2.45 -11.27 -4.34
CA ARG A 159 1.43 -10.23 -4.10
C ARG A 159 1.80 -8.94 -4.79
N ARG A 160 0.78 -8.21 -5.21
CA ARG A 160 0.94 -6.87 -5.80
C ARG A 160 -0.12 -5.92 -5.25
N LEU A 161 0.31 -4.70 -4.90
CA LEU A 161 -0.54 -3.58 -4.51
C LEU A 161 -0.17 -2.39 -5.39
N TRP A 162 -1.16 -1.71 -5.98
CA TRP A 162 -0.91 -0.46 -6.72
C TRP A 162 -2.07 0.51 -6.60
N GLY A 163 -1.78 1.80 -6.74
CA GLY A 163 -2.76 2.88 -6.71
C GLY A 163 -3.17 3.35 -8.09
N THR A 164 -4.44 3.63 -8.26
CA THR A 164 -5.00 4.26 -9.44
C THR A 164 -5.96 5.39 -9.06
N ARG A 165 -6.31 6.26 -10.01
CA ARG A 165 -7.28 7.35 -9.82
C ARG A 165 -6.97 8.24 -8.62
N ILE A 166 -6.12 9.23 -8.85
CA ILE A 166 -5.80 10.25 -7.85
C ILE A 166 -6.99 11.18 -7.63
N LYS A 167 -7.34 11.42 -6.36
CA LYS A 167 -8.44 12.33 -5.94
C LYS A 167 -7.94 13.23 -4.81
N LYS A 168 -8.47 14.44 -4.76
CA LYS A 168 -8.23 15.37 -3.64
C LYS A 168 -9.28 15.14 -2.55
N PHE A 169 -8.81 14.97 -1.30
CA PHE A 169 -9.62 14.88 -0.09
C PHE A 169 -9.17 16.01 0.85
N GLY A 170 -10.00 17.03 1.02
CA GLY A 170 -9.57 18.26 1.69
C GLY A 170 -8.37 18.87 0.96
N GLU A 171 -7.27 19.10 1.68
CA GLU A 171 -6.03 19.63 1.10
C GLU A 171 -5.06 18.54 0.59
N ARG A 172 -5.44 17.26 0.66
CA ARG A 172 -4.55 16.14 0.37
C ARG A 172 -4.92 15.41 -0.92
N TRP A 173 -3.92 15.10 -1.73
CA TRP A 173 -4.05 14.23 -2.90
C TRP A 173 -3.65 12.82 -2.56
N MET A 174 -4.47 11.84 -2.90
CA MET A 174 -4.16 10.42 -2.71
C MET A 174 -4.82 9.56 -3.78
N ALA A 175 -4.33 8.33 -3.94
CA ALA A 175 -5.03 7.32 -4.72
C ALA A 175 -6.36 6.99 -4.04
N ASN A 176 -7.48 7.25 -4.71
CA ASN A 176 -8.79 6.86 -4.19
C ASN A 176 -9.20 5.45 -4.62
N VAL A 177 -8.43 4.82 -5.46
CA VAL A 177 -8.58 3.41 -5.82
C VAL A 177 -7.26 2.70 -5.62
N LEU A 178 -7.28 1.63 -4.84
CA LEU A 178 -6.18 0.69 -4.68
C LEU A 178 -6.60 -0.66 -5.24
N GLU A 179 -5.69 -1.35 -5.88
CA GLU A 179 -5.89 -2.70 -6.33
C GLU A 179 -4.86 -3.63 -5.69
N VAL A 180 -5.33 -4.75 -5.18
CA VAL A 180 -4.52 -5.79 -4.56
C VAL A 180 -4.75 -7.09 -5.31
N GLU A 181 -3.68 -7.79 -5.61
CA GLU A 181 -3.70 -9.07 -6.30
C GLU A 181 -2.81 -10.07 -5.57
N THR A 182 -3.34 -11.27 -5.31
CA THR A 182 -2.52 -12.45 -5.02
C THR A 182 -2.18 -13.10 -6.35
N VAL A 183 -0.91 -13.06 -6.72
CA VAL A 183 -0.46 -13.52 -8.05
C VAL A 183 -0.83 -14.97 -8.26
N GLY A 184 -1.53 -15.24 -9.35
CA GLY A 184 -1.98 -16.60 -9.70
C GLY A 184 -3.32 -17.02 -9.07
N SER A 185 -3.89 -16.29 -8.13
CA SER A 185 -5.21 -16.61 -7.52
C SER A 185 -6.37 -16.58 -8.53
N GLY A 186 -6.24 -15.74 -9.53
CA GLY A 186 -7.33 -15.47 -10.48
C GLY A 186 -8.35 -14.45 -9.96
N HIS A 187 -8.04 -13.79 -8.84
CA HIS A 187 -8.84 -12.74 -8.25
C HIS A 187 -8.05 -11.45 -8.15
N ARG A 188 -8.78 -10.36 -7.99
CA ARG A 188 -8.23 -9.04 -7.70
C ARG A 188 -9.20 -8.30 -6.80
N THR A 189 -8.70 -7.71 -5.75
CA THR A 189 -9.50 -6.90 -4.84
C THR A 189 -9.27 -5.42 -5.13
N LYS A 190 -10.36 -4.69 -5.35
CA LYS A 190 -10.38 -3.25 -5.52
C LYS A 190 -10.86 -2.60 -4.25
N ILE A 191 -10.07 -1.71 -3.68
CA ILE A 191 -10.42 -0.85 -2.55
C ILE A 191 -10.69 0.55 -3.10
N THR A 192 -11.89 1.07 -2.83
CA THR A 192 -12.24 2.44 -3.21
C THR A 192 -12.40 3.27 -1.95
N VAL A 193 -11.66 4.38 -1.84
CA VAL A 193 -11.86 5.38 -0.78
C VAL A 193 -12.89 6.38 -1.27
N GLU A 194 -13.99 6.51 -0.57
CA GLU A 194 -15.09 7.43 -0.89
C GLU A 194 -15.00 8.70 -0.05
N GLU A 195 -14.69 8.56 1.25
CA GLU A 195 -14.54 9.67 2.20
C GLU A 195 -13.24 9.55 3.00
N MET A 196 -12.74 10.69 3.44
CA MET A 196 -11.60 10.84 4.34
C MET A 196 -11.91 11.94 5.36
N LYS A 197 -11.72 11.63 6.65
CA LYS A 197 -11.86 12.56 7.78
C LYS A 197 -10.57 12.64 8.58
#